data_523c5cefa0d57ba6c23da297729177f8
#
_entry.id   523c5cefa0d57ba6c23da297729177f8
#
_cell.length_a   1.000
_cell.length_b   1.000
_cell.length_c   1.000
_cell.angle_alpha   90.00
_cell.angle_beta   90.00
_cell.angle_gamma   90.00
#
_symmetry.space_group_name_H-M   'P 1'
#
loop_
_entity.id
_entity.type
_entity.pdbx_description
1 polymer ?
#
loop_
_entity_poly.entity_id
_entity_poly.type
_entity_poly.pdbx_seq_one_letter_code
_entity_poly.pdbx_strand_id
1 'polypeptide(L)'
;MDYREVSEIRDGMRIDWDVPVGMEDGVILRADVYRPVADGRYPVILTYGPYGKWLHFEDLYSDQWQRMCEDHPDVATGSTNKYQNWEVVDPEKWVPDGYAVVRVDSR
;
A
#
# COMPACT_ATOMS: atom_id res chain seq x y z
N MET A 1 -16.43 4.26 -10.54
CA MET A 1 -15.13 4.70 -10.01
C MET A 1 -14.09 4.58 -11.11
N ASP A 2 -13.34 5.64 -11.30
CA ASP A 2 -12.28 5.66 -12.30
C ASP A 2 -11.00 5.07 -11.72
N TYR A 3 -10.46 4.04 -12.36
CA TYR A 3 -9.22 3.42 -11.96
C TYR A 3 -8.06 4.05 -12.70
N ARG A 4 -6.92 4.18 -12.02
CA ARG A 4 -5.76 4.86 -12.60
C ARG A 4 -4.97 4.00 -13.58
N GLU A 5 -4.80 2.73 -13.31
CA GLU A 5 -4.06 1.76 -14.14
C GLU A 5 -2.75 2.34 -14.71
N VAL A 6 -1.99 3.02 -13.86
CA VAL A 6 -0.74 3.67 -14.24
C VAL A 6 0.39 3.21 -13.35
N SER A 7 1.61 3.21 -13.90
CA SER A 7 2.83 2.96 -13.15
C SER A 7 3.62 4.25 -13.05
N GLU A 8 4.18 4.52 -11.88
CA GLU A 8 5.03 5.69 -11.67
C GLU A 8 6.14 5.40 -10.68
N ILE A 9 7.20 6.21 -10.73
CA ILE A 9 8.25 6.18 -9.72
C ILE A 9 8.00 7.35 -8.78
N ARG A 10 7.86 7.03 -7.49
CA ARG A 10 7.46 8.01 -6.50
C ARG A 10 7.95 7.57 -5.12
N ASP A 11 8.50 8.51 -4.34
CA ASP A 11 9.00 8.27 -2.98
C ASP A 11 9.97 7.08 -2.92
N GLY A 12 10.83 6.96 -3.96
CA GLY A 12 11.85 5.91 -4.02
C GLY A 12 11.34 4.53 -4.44
N MET A 13 10.09 4.43 -4.88
CA MET A 13 9.47 3.17 -5.27
C MET A 13 8.89 3.25 -6.67
N ARG A 14 8.74 2.09 -7.31
CA ARG A 14 7.85 1.97 -8.46
C ARG A 14 6.50 1.53 -7.93
N ILE A 15 5.46 2.28 -8.28
CA ILE A 15 4.10 2.01 -7.83
C ILE A 15 3.22 1.75 -9.05
N ASP A 16 2.59 0.57 -9.07
CA ASP A 16 1.60 0.22 -10.09
C ASP A 16 0.22 0.38 -9.44
N TRP A 17 -0.55 1.36 -9.92
CA TRP A 17 -1.85 1.70 -9.34
C TRP A 17 -2.98 0.94 -10.01
N ASP A 18 -3.92 0.46 -9.20
CA ASP A 18 -5.19 -0.13 -9.66
C ASP A 18 -5.01 -1.25 -10.69
N VAL A 19 -4.02 -2.12 -10.45
CA VAL A 19 -3.74 -3.27 -11.32
C VAL A 19 -4.94 -4.21 -11.32
N PRO A 20 -5.50 -4.53 -12.50
CA PRO A 20 -6.64 -5.45 -12.55
C PRO A 20 -6.21 -6.89 -12.26
N VAL A 21 -6.98 -7.57 -11.41
CA VAL A 21 -6.78 -8.99 -11.10
C VAL A 21 -8.08 -9.73 -11.44
N GLY A 22 -8.06 -10.47 -12.55
CA GLY A 22 -9.22 -11.21 -13.01
C GLY A 22 -9.46 -12.48 -12.17
N MET A 23 -10.68 -12.65 -11.70
CA MET A 23 -11.09 -13.81 -10.94
C MET A 23 -11.88 -14.78 -11.83
N GLU A 24 -11.97 -16.03 -11.40
CA GLU A 24 -12.64 -17.09 -12.21
C GLU A 24 -14.09 -16.76 -12.53
N ASP A 25 -14.79 -16.07 -11.64
CA ASP A 25 -16.20 -15.71 -11.83
C ASP A 25 -16.39 -14.44 -12.67
N GLY A 26 -15.32 -13.87 -13.23
CA GLY A 26 -15.38 -12.67 -14.05
C GLY A 26 -15.29 -11.38 -13.30
N VAL A 27 -15.26 -11.41 -11.97
CA VAL A 27 -15.03 -10.21 -11.15
C VAL A 27 -13.58 -9.77 -11.30
N ILE A 28 -13.36 -8.47 -11.42
CA ILE A 28 -12.01 -7.89 -11.48
C ILE A 28 -11.75 -7.15 -10.17
N LEU A 29 -10.75 -7.63 -9.44
CA LEU A 29 -10.25 -6.93 -8.26
C LEU A 29 -9.21 -5.90 -8.68
N ARG A 30 -8.93 -4.95 -7.81
CA ARG A 30 -7.91 -3.92 -8.04
C ARG A 30 -6.85 -3.99 -6.96
N ALA A 31 -5.59 -3.94 -7.39
CA ALA A 31 -4.45 -4.01 -6.50
C ALA A 31 -3.50 -2.84 -6.72
N ASP A 32 -2.92 -2.34 -5.64
CA ASP A 32 -1.78 -1.43 -5.74
C ASP A 32 -0.52 -2.21 -5.40
N VAL A 33 0.51 -2.06 -6.24
CA VAL A 33 1.79 -2.75 -6.08
C VAL A 33 2.89 -1.72 -5.85
N TYR A 34 3.56 -1.84 -4.71
CA TYR A 34 4.71 -1.01 -4.34
C TYR A 34 5.93 -1.90 -4.39
N ARG A 35 6.93 -1.53 -5.19
CA ARG A 35 8.12 -2.37 -5.36
C ARG A 35 9.39 -1.55 -5.59
N PRO A 36 10.58 -2.16 -5.41
CA PRO A 36 11.82 -1.48 -5.74
C PRO A 36 11.85 -1.06 -7.21
N VAL A 37 12.56 0.04 -7.50
CA VAL A 37 12.66 0.56 -8.87
C VAL A 37 13.41 -0.41 -9.77
N ALA A 38 14.43 -1.09 -9.25
CA ALA A 38 15.21 -2.05 -10.02
C ALA A 38 14.38 -3.29 -10.35
N ASP A 39 14.51 -3.78 -11.59
CA ASP A 39 13.87 -5.01 -11.99
C ASP A 39 14.44 -6.19 -11.22
N GLY A 40 13.60 -7.17 -10.91
CA GLY A 40 14.03 -8.35 -10.17
C GLY A 40 12.85 -9.10 -9.59
N ARG A 41 13.17 -10.11 -8.79
CA ARG A 41 12.18 -10.89 -8.04
C ARG A 41 12.33 -10.53 -6.57
N TYR A 42 11.23 -10.19 -5.95
CA TYR A 42 11.20 -9.76 -4.56
C TYR A 42 10.16 -10.56 -3.78
N PRO A 43 10.44 -10.88 -2.51
CA PRO A 43 9.39 -11.44 -1.66
C PRO A 43 8.26 -10.44 -1.53
N VAL A 44 7.03 -10.94 -1.49
CA VAL A 44 5.82 -10.13 -1.51
C VAL A 44 5.12 -10.17 -0.15
N ILE A 45 4.76 -8.99 0.35
CA ILE A 45 3.85 -8.86 1.48
C ILE A 45 2.49 -8.49 0.90
N LEU A 46 1.54 -9.41 0.98
CA LEU A 46 0.22 -9.27 0.38
C LEU A 46 -0.82 -9.01 1.45
N THR A 47 -1.64 -8.00 1.22
CA THR A 47 -2.83 -7.72 2.04
C THR A 47 -4.07 -7.79 1.17
N TYR A 48 -5.07 -8.53 1.62
CA TYR A 48 -6.39 -8.63 1.00
C TYR A 48 -7.43 -8.38 2.08
N GLY A 49 -8.15 -7.27 1.96
CA GLY A 49 -9.05 -6.90 3.04
C GLY A 49 -10.16 -5.94 2.62
N PRO A 50 -11.07 -5.65 3.57
CA PRO A 50 -12.25 -4.82 3.32
C PRO A 50 -11.97 -3.32 3.37
N TYR A 51 -10.79 -2.92 3.84
CA TYR A 51 -10.44 -1.51 3.97
C TYR A 51 -9.96 -1.00 2.61
N GLY A 52 -10.50 0.11 2.14
CA GLY A 52 -10.11 0.66 0.84
C GLY A 52 -8.60 0.92 0.76
N LYS A 53 -7.92 0.36 -0.24
CA LYS A 53 -6.47 0.52 -0.41
C LYS A 53 -6.04 1.96 -0.65
N TRP A 54 -6.97 2.82 -1.05
CA TRP A 54 -6.75 4.24 -1.33
C TRP A 54 -6.98 5.13 -0.11
N LEU A 55 -7.50 4.59 0.98
CA LEU A 55 -7.78 5.36 2.19
C LEU A 55 -6.50 5.52 3.02
N HIS A 56 -6.32 6.73 3.55
CA HIS A 56 -5.18 7.04 4.39
C HIS A 56 -5.55 6.84 5.87
N PHE A 57 -4.65 6.22 6.63
CA PHE A 57 -4.88 5.91 8.04
C PHE A 57 -5.20 7.16 8.86
N GLU A 58 -4.42 8.23 8.66
CA GLU A 58 -4.59 9.50 9.36
C GLU A 58 -5.97 10.11 9.09
N ASP A 59 -6.43 10.03 7.84
CA ASP A 59 -7.71 10.62 7.45
C ASP A 59 -8.90 9.82 7.95
N LEU A 60 -8.79 8.49 7.93
CA LEU A 60 -9.90 7.60 8.25
C LEU A 60 -9.99 7.28 9.75
N TYR A 61 -8.86 7.19 10.42
CA TYR A 61 -8.76 6.83 11.84
C TYR A 61 -7.85 7.84 12.56
N SER A 62 -8.22 9.13 12.52
CA SER A 62 -7.36 10.22 13.00
C SER A 62 -7.01 10.10 14.50
N ASP A 63 -7.94 9.68 15.34
CA ASP A 63 -7.68 9.53 16.77
C ASP A 63 -6.70 8.40 17.05
N GLN A 64 -6.89 7.26 16.36
CA GLN A 64 -5.99 6.12 16.47
C GLN A 64 -4.61 6.44 15.92
N TRP A 65 -4.54 7.19 14.82
CA TRP A 65 -3.28 7.64 14.24
C TRP A 65 -2.51 8.53 15.21
N GLN A 66 -3.18 9.51 15.80
CA GLN A 66 -2.57 10.42 16.75
C GLN A 66 -2.04 9.68 17.98
N ARG A 67 -2.84 8.78 18.53
CA ARG A 67 -2.46 7.98 19.70
C ARG A 67 -1.26 7.08 19.39
N MET A 68 -1.25 6.45 18.23
CA MET A 68 -0.14 5.61 17.80
C MET A 68 1.15 6.40 17.66
N CYS A 69 1.08 7.61 17.09
CA CYS A 69 2.25 8.47 16.94
C CYS A 69 2.77 8.99 18.29
N GLU A 70 1.88 9.21 19.26
CA GLU A 70 2.28 9.61 20.62
C GLU A 70 2.96 8.47 21.37
N ASP A 71 2.39 7.27 21.31
CA ASP A 71 2.88 6.09 22.04
C ASP A 71 4.08 5.45 21.34
N HIS A 72 4.12 5.50 20.02
CA HIS A 72 5.14 4.86 19.18
C HIS A 72 5.58 5.79 18.06
N PRO A 73 6.33 6.86 18.38
CA PRO A 73 6.70 7.85 17.36
C PRO A 73 7.56 7.30 16.22
N ASP A 74 8.26 6.18 16.44
CA ASP A 74 9.05 5.51 15.42
C ASP A 74 8.21 5.01 14.25
N VAL A 75 6.91 4.80 14.42
CA VAL A 75 6.02 4.38 13.34
C VAL A 75 5.97 5.42 12.23
N ALA A 76 5.96 6.71 12.59
CA ALA A 76 5.89 7.80 11.63
C ALA A 76 7.26 8.28 11.16
N THR A 77 8.35 7.84 11.80
CA THR A 77 9.71 8.28 11.49
C THR A 77 10.27 7.49 10.30
N GLY A 78 10.96 8.19 9.38
CA GLY A 78 11.60 7.55 8.23
C GLY A 78 10.65 7.24 7.08
N SER A 79 9.48 7.87 7.06
CA SER A 79 8.46 7.66 6.04
C SER A 79 7.72 8.97 5.81
N THR A 80 7.18 9.16 4.61
CA THR A 80 6.27 10.30 4.35
C THR A 80 4.90 10.08 4.95
N ASN A 81 4.57 8.86 5.33
CA ASN A 81 3.28 8.41 5.86
C ASN A 81 2.12 8.52 4.86
N LYS A 82 2.40 8.79 3.59
CA LYS A 82 1.39 8.93 2.54
C LYS A 82 0.64 7.64 2.25
N TYR A 83 1.28 6.48 2.49
CA TYR A 83 0.76 5.16 2.10
C TYR A 83 0.30 4.34 3.30
N GLN A 84 0.19 4.95 4.47
CA GLN A 84 -0.27 4.30 5.68
C GLN A 84 -1.78 4.04 5.63
N ASN A 85 -2.20 2.84 6.02
CA ASN A 85 -3.60 2.48 6.15
C ASN A 85 -3.76 1.45 7.27
N TRP A 86 -5.01 1.10 7.56
CA TRP A 86 -5.33 0.16 8.63
C TRP A 86 -4.90 -1.26 8.27
N GLU A 87 -4.18 -1.91 9.17
CA GLU A 87 -3.75 -3.31 9.05
C GLU A 87 -2.91 -3.63 7.80
N VAL A 88 -2.16 -2.67 7.31
CA VAL A 88 -1.23 -2.87 6.20
C VAL A 88 0.15 -2.37 6.59
N VAL A 89 1.18 -2.91 5.93
CA VAL A 89 2.55 -2.45 6.16
C VAL A 89 2.79 -1.15 5.39
N ASP A 90 3.66 -0.30 5.93
CA ASP A 90 4.08 0.92 5.24
C ASP A 90 5.10 0.55 4.15
N PRO A 91 4.77 0.72 2.86
CA PRO A 91 5.67 0.32 1.80
C PRO A 91 7.00 1.09 1.81
N GLU A 92 7.01 2.34 2.27
CA GLU A 92 8.24 3.13 2.34
C GLU A 92 9.26 2.55 3.30
N LYS A 93 8.84 1.73 4.26
CA LYS A 93 9.72 1.06 5.22
C LYS A 93 10.16 -0.33 4.75
N TRP A 94 9.36 -1.01 3.95
CA TRP A 94 9.62 -2.38 3.53
C TRP A 94 10.25 -2.49 2.14
N VAL A 95 9.86 -1.64 1.19
CA VAL A 95 10.39 -1.68 -0.17
C VAL A 95 11.90 -1.44 -0.21
N PRO A 96 12.48 -0.50 0.57
CA PRO A 96 13.93 -0.32 0.56
C PRO A 96 14.72 -1.55 1.04
N ASP A 97 14.08 -2.41 1.82
CA ASP A 97 14.71 -3.67 2.29
C ASP A 97 14.54 -4.82 1.30
N GLY A 98 14.03 -4.57 0.11
CA GLY A 98 13.94 -5.57 -0.95
C GLY A 98 12.63 -6.34 -1.00
N TYR A 99 11.54 -5.76 -0.48
CA TYR A 99 10.20 -6.36 -0.52
C TYR A 99 9.32 -5.65 -1.54
N ALA A 100 8.39 -6.40 -2.13
CA ALA A 100 7.26 -5.82 -2.83
C ALA A 100 6.04 -5.88 -1.89
N VAL A 101 5.23 -4.82 -1.90
CA VAL A 101 4.02 -4.74 -1.09
C VAL A 101 2.82 -4.69 -2.03
N VAL A 102 1.86 -5.58 -1.85
CA VAL A 102 0.67 -5.66 -2.68
C VAL A 102 -0.57 -5.51 -1.80
N ARG A 103 -1.42 -4.57 -2.14
CA ARG A 103 -2.68 -4.32 -1.46
C ARG A 103 -3.82 -4.57 -2.42
N VAL A 104 -4.68 -5.53 -2.10
CA VAL A 104 -5.82 -5.89 -2.94
C VAL A 104 -7.10 -5.52 -2.20
N ASP A 105 -7.97 -4.76 -2.86
CA ASP A 105 -9.31 -4.50 -2.33
C ASP A 105 -10.18 -5.73 -2.53
N SER A 106 -10.90 -6.13 -1.48
CA SER A 106 -11.91 -7.17 -1.56
C SER A 106 -13.12 -6.70 -2.39
N ARG A 107 -13.95 -7.65 -2.78
CA ARG A 107 -15.16 -7.37 -3.58
C ARG A 107 -16.12 -6.41 -2.92
#